data_7cebd78c9ea8141201411de33cd27284
#
_entry.id   7cebd78c9ea8141201411de33cd27284
#
_cell.length_a   1.000
_cell.length_b   1.000
_cell.length_c   1.000
_cell.angle_alpha   90.00
_cell.angle_beta   90.00
_cell.angle_gamma   90.00
#
_symmetry.space_group_name_H-M   'P 1'
#
loop_
_entity.id
_entity.type
_entity.pdbx_description
1 polymer ?
#
loop_
_entity_poly.entity_id
_entity_poly.type
_entity_poly.pdbx_seq_one_letter_code
_entity_poly.pdbx_strand_id
1 'polypeptide(L)'
;MNLEDLIALSKDKVRESMPKPEETDGYDAAYIENLVGEIAIGAIKFQDLKNTISAGYVFELEDFAKFEGKTGPYIQYAIARINSILRKAKEKGKEPGNIVITNAEERVLALKLAQLNNVIMRAEADKEPSIISDYALSLIH
;
A
#
# COMPACT_ATOMS: atom_id res chain seq x y z
N MET A 1 0.43 4.04 -25.67
CA MET A 1 0.14 4.83 -24.46
C MET A 1 1.48 5.21 -23.84
N ASN A 2 1.74 6.48 -23.64
CA ASN A 2 2.93 6.95 -22.96
C ASN A 2 2.69 7.01 -21.43
N LEU A 3 3.75 7.30 -20.63
CA LEU A 3 3.64 7.32 -19.18
C LEU A 3 2.70 8.44 -18.67
N GLU A 4 2.66 9.57 -19.36
CA GLU A 4 1.80 10.70 -18.98
C GLU A 4 0.32 10.33 -19.15
N ASP A 5 -0.03 9.67 -20.25
CA ASP A 5 -1.38 9.16 -20.49
C ASP A 5 -1.78 8.13 -19.42
N LEU A 6 -0.85 7.24 -19.04
CA LEU A 6 -1.09 6.24 -18.00
C LEU A 6 -1.36 6.91 -16.64
N ILE A 7 -0.58 7.92 -16.28
CA ILE A 7 -0.77 8.67 -15.03
C ILE A 7 -2.13 9.39 -15.03
N ALA A 8 -2.50 10.02 -16.14
CA ALA A 8 -3.79 10.71 -16.26
C ALA A 8 -4.97 9.74 -16.10
N LEU A 9 -4.97 8.63 -16.84
CA LEU A 9 -5.99 7.59 -16.74
C LEU A 9 -6.06 6.97 -15.33
N SER A 10 -4.88 6.80 -14.70
CA SER A 10 -4.81 6.27 -13.34
C SER A 10 -5.44 7.22 -12.32
N LYS A 11 -5.20 8.51 -12.44
CA LYS A 11 -5.83 9.53 -11.60
C LYS A 11 -7.36 9.56 -11.78
N ASP A 12 -7.84 9.45 -13.01
CA ASP A 12 -9.28 9.42 -13.28
C ASP A 12 -9.94 8.20 -12.65
N LYS A 13 -9.28 7.05 -12.74
CA LYS A 13 -9.76 5.80 -12.11
C LYS A 13 -9.81 5.89 -10.58
N VAL A 14 -8.78 6.50 -9.98
CA VAL A 14 -8.76 6.74 -8.53
C VAL A 14 -9.87 7.70 -8.12
N ARG A 15 -10.11 8.79 -8.87
CA ARG A 15 -11.21 9.73 -8.60
C ARG A 15 -12.58 9.05 -8.64
N GLU A 16 -12.82 8.13 -9.59
CA GLU A 16 -14.07 7.36 -9.66
C GLU A 16 -14.29 6.51 -8.39
N SER A 17 -13.23 6.07 -7.74
CA SER A 17 -13.27 5.22 -6.55
C SER A 17 -13.31 6.02 -5.24
N MET A 18 -13.09 7.34 -5.29
CA MET A 18 -13.08 8.19 -4.10
C MET A 18 -14.50 8.64 -3.72
N PRO A 19 -14.74 8.91 -2.42
CA PRO A 19 -15.97 9.57 -1.99
C PRO A 19 -16.13 10.91 -2.70
N LYS A 20 -17.36 11.28 -2.99
CA LYS A 20 -17.66 12.59 -3.61
C LYS A 20 -17.22 13.72 -2.67
N PRO A 21 -16.84 14.90 -3.22
CA PRO A 21 -16.42 16.05 -2.39
C PRO A 21 -17.41 16.44 -1.28
N GLU A 22 -18.68 16.20 -1.50
CA GLU A 22 -19.78 16.45 -0.55
C GLU A 22 -19.74 15.50 0.66
N GLU A 23 -19.07 14.35 0.53
CA GLU A 23 -18.92 13.33 1.56
C GLU A 23 -17.56 13.42 2.29
N THR A 24 -16.67 14.31 1.82
CA THR A 24 -15.33 14.50 2.37
C THR A 24 -15.29 15.69 3.33
N ASP A 25 -15.85 15.52 4.52
CA ASP A 25 -15.93 16.53 5.58
C ASP A 25 -14.62 17.36 5.73
N GLY A 26 -14.59 18.55 5.11
CA GLY A 26 -13.60 19.59 5.39
C GLY A 26 -12.28 19.53 4.65
N TYR A 27 -12.08 18.60 3.70
CA TYR A 27 -10.89 18.59 2.85
C TYR A 27 -11.06 19.51 1.64
N ASP A 28 -10.07 20.37 1.38
CA ASP A 28 -10.08 21.22 0.22
C ASP A 28 -9.80 20.44 -1.10
N ALA A 29 -10.16 21.04 -2.24
CA ALA A 29 -9.98 20.41 -3.54
C ALA A 29 -8.50 20.12 -3.86
N ALA A 30 -7.57 20.96 -3.38
CA ALA A 30 -6.14 20.79 -3.62
C ALA A 30 -5.61 19.58 -2.84
N TYR A 31 -6.07 19.36 -1.61
CA TYR A 31 -5.73 18.18 -0.84
C TYR A 31 -6.21 16.90 -1.52
N ILE A 32 -7.47 16.88 -1.99
CA ILE A 32 -8.03 15.72 -2.69
C ILE A 32 -7.25 15.43 -3.97
N GLU A 33 -6.92 16.43 -4.77
CA GLU A 33 -6.15 16.24 -6.00
C GLU A 33 -4.74 15.70 -5.72
N ASN A 34 -4.09 16.16 -4.66
CA ASN A 34 -2.80 15.63 -4.24
C ASN A 34 -2.91 14.16 -3.82
N LEU A 35 -3.93 13.83 -3.03
CA LEU A 35 -4.19 12.46 -2.58
C LEU A 35 -4.47 11.51 -3.76
N VAL A 36 -5.26 11.93 -4.73
CA VAL A 36 -5.49 11.20 -5.99
C VAL A 36 -4.16 10.93 -6.71
N GLY A 37 -3.29 11.94 -6.78
CA GLY A 37 -1.95 11.79 -7.37
C GLY A 37 -1.10 10.77 -6.63
N GLU A 38 -1.05 10.83 -5.32
CA GLU A 38 -0.27 9.89 -4.48
C GLU A 38 -0.78 8.45 -4.62
N ILE A 39 -2.09 8.25 -4.61
CA ILE A 39 -2.69 6.93 -4.78
C ILE A 39 -2.40 6.38 -6.18
N ALA A 40 -2.61 7.18 -7.23
CA ALA A 40 -2.40 6.77 -8.61
C ALA A 40 -0.94 6.38 -8.87
N ILE A 41 0.02 7.20 -8.45
CA ILE A 41 1.45 6.91 -8.60
C ILE A 41 1.87 5.69 -7.79
N GLY A 42 1.35 5.55 -6.56
CA GLY A 42 1.59 4.37 -5.73
C GLY A 42 1.06 3.09 -6.37
N ALA A 43 -0.12 3.15 -6.98
CA ALA A 43 -0.73 2.04 -7.70
C ALA A 43 0.11 1.61 -8.92
N ILE A 44 0.56 2.56 -9.75
CA ILE A 44 1.41 2.29 -10.92
C ILE A 44 2.73 1.64 -10.48
N LYS A 45 3.43 2.25 -9.51
CA LYS A 45 4.70 1.72 -9.01
C LYS A 45 4.57 0.31 -8.47
N PHE A 46 3.53 0.06 -7.69
CA PHE A 46 3.31 -1.27 -7.12
C PHE A 46 2.96 -2.30 -8.20
N GLN A 47 2.13 -1.92 -9.18
CA GLN A 47 1.74 -2.80 -10.28
C GLN A 47 2.96 -3.24 -11.09
N ASP A 48 3.93 -2.36 -11.28
CA ASP A 48 5.19 -2.68 -11.97
C ASP A 48 6.09 -3.55 -11.08
N LEU A 49 6.34 -3.13 -9.85
CA LEU A 49 7.30 -3.75 -8.95
C LEU A 49 6.86 -5.10 -8.36
N LYS A 50 5.57 -5.42 -8.38
CA LYS A 50 5.06 -6.72 -7.88
C LYS A 50 5.34 -7.90 -8.82
N ASN A 51 5.70 -7.61 -10.07
CA ASN A 51 5.99 -8.64 -11.07
C ASN A 51 7.49 -8.92 -11.11
N THR A 52 7.86 -10.16 -11.44
CA THR A 52 9.27 -10.49 -11.67
C THR A 52 9.77 -9.78 -12.93
N ILE A 53 11.02 -9.31 -12.90
CA ILE A 53 11.61 -8.52 -14.01
C ILE A 53 11.57 -9.28 -15.34
N SER A 54 11.75 -10.61 -15.30
CA SER A 54 11.76 -11.46 -16.48
C SER A 54 10.38 -11.84 -17.01
N ALA A 55 9.31 -11.62 -16.22
CA ALA A 55 7.96 -11.95 -16.65
C ALA A 55 7.32 -10.78 -17.39
N GLY A 56 6.86 -11.02 -18.61
CA GLY A 56 5.95 -10.10 -19.27
C GLY A 56 4.61 -10.06 -18.52
N TYR A 57 4.04 -8.88 -18.31
CA TYR A 57 2.70 -8.75 -17.73
C TYR A 57 1.85 -7.78 -18.54
N VAL A 58 0.53 -7.97 -18.46
CA VAL A 58 -0.44 -7.04 -19.02
C VAL A 58 -0.86 -6.07 -17.94
N PHE A 59 -0.76 -4.78 -18.23
CA PHE A 59 -1.21 -3.74 -17.32
C PHE A 59 -2.73 -3.56 -17.45
N GLU A 60 -3.48 -4.08 -16.47
CA GLU A 60 -4.93 -3.97 -16.42
C GLU A 60 -5.36 -2.77 -15.60
N LEU A 61 -5.86 -1.73 -16.28
CA LEU A 61 -6.30 -0.47 -15.67
C LEU A 61 -7.46 -0.64 -14.66
N GLU A 62 -8.28 -1.67 -14.83
CA GLU A 62 -9.45 -1.89 -13.97
C GLU A 62 -9.08 -2.44 -12.59
N ASP A 63 -7.95 -3.15 -12.49
CA ASP A 63 -7.56 -3.85 -11.26
C ASP A 63 -6.56 -3.08 -10.40
N PHE A 64 -5.73 -2.23 -11.00
CA PHE A 64 -4.62 -1.61 -10.27
C PHE A 64 -5.06 -0.59 -9.21
N ALA A 65 -6.20 0.07 -9.38
CA ALA A 65 -6.73 1.09 -8.47
C ALA A 65 -7.67 0.53 -7.38
N LYS A 66 -7.91 -0.77 -7.35
CA LYS A 66 -8.74 -1.40 -6.32
C LYS A 66 -8.09 -1.33 -4.95
N PHE A 67 -8.90 -1.09 -3.91
CA PHE A 67 -8.48 -1.09 -2.50
C PHE A 67 -8.56 -2.49 -1.88
N GLU A 68 -8.39 -3.52 -2.68
CA GLU A 68 -8.39 -4.93 -2.27
C GLU A 68 -7.45 -5.75 -3.15
N GLY A 69 -7.07 -6.93 -2.70
CA GLY A 69 -6.19 -7.82 -3.44
C GLY A 69 -4.72 -7.37 -3.47
N LYS A 70 -3.99 -7.73 -4.51
CA LYS A 70 -2.57 -7.42 -4.66
C LYS A 70 -2.38 -6.07 -5.38
N THR A 71 -2.71 -4.97 -4.70
CA THR A 71 -2.66 -3.62 -5.26
C THR A 71 -1.91 -2.63 -4.37
N GLY A 72 -1.37 -1.56 -4.97
CA GLY A 72 -0.73 -0.47 -4.23
C GLY A 72 -1.69 0.23 -3.29
N PRO A 73 -2.89 0.64 -3.73
CA PRO A 73 -3.90 1.25 -2.87
C PRO A 73 -4.29 0.39 -1.65
N TYR A 74 -4.27 -0.93 -1.77
CA TYR A 74 -4.54 -1.82 -0.63
C TYR A 74 -3.46 -1.69 0.46
N ILE A 75 -2.18 -1.62 0.08
CA ILE A 75 -1.08 -1.39 1.04
C ILE A 75 -1.19 0.01 1.66
N GLN A 76 -1.46 1.04 0.84
CA GLN A 76 -1.66 2.41 1.33
C GLN A 76 -2.82 2.49 2.32
N TYR A 77 -3.94 1.81 2.04
CA TYR A 77 -5.07 1.72 2.95
C TYR A 77 -4.70 1.03 4.28
N ALA A 78 -3.95 -0.07 4.24
CA ALA A 78 -3.47 -0.74 5.45
C ALA A 78 -2.61 0.20 6.31
N ILE A 79 -1.68 0.96 5.69
CA ILE A 79 -0.85 1.95 6.37
C ILE A 79 -1.71 3.06 6.99
N ALA A 80 -2.70 3.58 6.26
CA ALA A 80 -3.62 4.59 6.76
C ALA A 80 -4.40 4.10 7.99
N ARG A 81 -4.85 2.84 7.98
CA ARG A 81 -5.50 2.21 9.15
C ARG A 81 -4.57 2.09 10.35
N ILE A 82 -3.33 1.63 10.15
CA ILE A 82 -2.32 1.53 11.21
C ILE A 82 -2.07 2.91 11.82
N ASN A 83 -1.83 3.93 11.00
CA ASN A 83 -1.61 5.28 11.45
C ASN A 83 -2.82 5.85 12.23
N SER A 84 -4.04 5.54 11.80
CA SER A 84 -5.26 5.94 12.51
C SER A 84 -5.36 5.28 13.90
N ILE A 85 -4.98 4.00 14.02
CA ILE A 85 -4.96 3.29 15.31
C ILE A 85 -3.93 3.91 16.25
N LEU A 86 -2.71 4.17 15.74
CA LEU A 86 -1.64 4.78 16.52
C LEU A 86 -2.00 6.19 17.01
N ARG A 87 -2.62 6.99 16.13
CA ARG A 87 -3.11 8.33 16.50
C ARG A 87 -4.15 8.25 17.62
N LYS A 88 -5.17 7.39 17.46
CA LYS A 88 -6.21 7.19 18.49
C LYS A 88 -5.66 6.67 19.82
N ALA A 89 -4.63 5.83 19.78
CA ALA A 89 -3.94 5.36 20.98
C ALA A 89 -3.25 6.52 21.69
N LYS A 90 -2.53 7.36 20.94
CA LYS A 90 -1.87 8.56 21.48
C LYS A 90 -2.85 9.57 22.08
N GLU A 91 -3.98 9.83 21.40
CA GLU A 91 -5.06 10.68 21.90
C GLU A 91 -5.63 10.19 23.25
N LYS A 92 -5.59 8.88 23.48
CA LYS A 92 -5.99 8.23 24.74
C LYS A 92 -4.86 8.12 25.77
N GLY A 93 -3.73 8.77 25.53
CA GLY A 93 -2.54 8.73 26.41
C GLY A 93 -1.89 7.34 26.49
N LYS A 94 -2.05 6.50 25.47
CA LYS A 94 -1.37 5.20 25.39
C LYS A 94 0.00 5.37 24.74
N GLU A 95 1.01 4.86 25.40
CA GLU A 95 2.38 4.80 24.90
C GLU A 95 2.79 3.37 24.57
N PRO A 96 3.72 3.18 23.61
CA PRO A 96 4.25 1.86 23.32
C PRO A 96 4.90 1.24 24.56
N GLY A 97 4.56 -0.01 24.86
CA GLY A 97 5.13 -0.79 25.93
C GLY A 97 6.02 -1.92 25.42
N ASN A 98 6.37 -2.84 26.32
CA ASN A 98 7.06 -4.07 25.92
C ASN A 98 6.16 -4.92 25.04
N ILE A 99 6.77 -5.52 24.00
CA ILE A 99 6.05 -6.44 23.12
C ILE A 99 5.85 -7.76 23.88
N VAL A 100 4.58 -8.12 24.08
CA VAL A 100 4.18 -9.40 24.67
C VAL A 100 3.29 -10.12 23.66
N ILE A 101 3.74 -11.29 23.23
CA ILE A 101 2.99 -12.13 22.28
C ILE A 101 2.01 -13.00 23.06
N THR A 102 0.72 -12.82 22.85
CA THR A 102 -0.34 -13.47 23.61
C THR A 102 -1.12 -14.53 22.83
N ASN A 103 -1.05 -14.50 21.50
CA ASN A 103 -1.80 -15.39 20.62
C ASN A 103 -0.96 -15.85 19.41
N ALA A 104 -1.53 -16.79 18.64
CA ALA A 104 -0.84 -17.39 17.49
C ALA A 104 -0.65 -16.38 16.34
N GLU A 105 -1.62 -15.52 16.10
CA GLU A 105 -1.60 -14.51 15.04
C GLU A 105 -0.50 -13.46 15.28
N GLU A 106 -0.38 -12.98 16.52
CA GLU A 106 0.70 -12.08 16.93
C GLU A 106 2.08 -12.73 16.75
N ARG A 107 2.20 -14.03 17.07
CA ARG A 107 3.44 -14.78 16.87
C ARG A 107 3.81 -14.86 15.38
N VAL A 108 2.85 -15.18 14.51
CA VAL A 108 3.08 -15.24 13.06
C VAL A 108 3.54 -13.89 12.54
N LEU A 109 2.87 -12.80 12.93
CA LEU A 109 3.24 -11.45 12.53
C LEU A 109 4.64 -11.08 13.02
N ALA A 110 4.95 -11.35 14.28
CA ALA A 110 6.29 -11.08 14.85
C ALA A 110 7.40 -11.83 14.10
N LEU A 111 7.19 -13.10 13.76
CA LEU A 111 8.14 -13.88 12.97
C LEU A 111 8.30 -13.34 11.55
N LYS A 112 7.21 -12.91 10.91
CA LYS A 112 7.28 -12.25 9.60
C LYS A 112 8.08 -10.95 9.69
N LEU A 113 7.79 -10.08 10.67
CA LEU A 113 8.52 -8.83 10.86
C LEU A 113 10.02 -9.05 11.08
N ALA A 114 10.42 -10.09 11.83
CA ALA A 114 11.81 -10.45 12.05
C ALA A 114 12.55 -10.89 10.76
N GLN A 115 11.83 -11.27 9.72
CA GLN A 115 12.42 -11.68 8.43
C GLN A 115 12.76 -10.52 7.49
N LEU A 116 12.42 -9.28 7.82
CA LEU A 116 12.59 -8.12 6.93
C LEU A 116 14.02 -8.03 6.35
N ASN A 117 15.04 -8.15 7.17
CA ASN A 117 16.44 -8.07 6.71
C ASN A 117 16.76 -9.15 5.68
N ASN A 118 16.31 -10.38 5.91
CA ASN A 118 16.54 -11.49 4.98
C ASN A 118 15.81 -11.27 3.65
N VAL A 119 14.61 -10.70 3.71
CA VAL A 119 13.83 -10.35 2.52
C VAL A 119 14.54 -9.28 1.68
N ILE A 120 15.06 -8.23 2.32
CA ILE A 120 15.80 -7.16 1.64
C ILE A 120 17.08 -7.73 1.01
N MET A 121 17.88 -8.49 1.75
CA MET A 121 19.11 -9.10 1.24
C MET A 121 18.83 -10.03 0.05
N ARG A 122 17.75 -10.81 0.12
CA ARG A 122 17.34 -11.68 -0.97
C ARG A 122 16.91 -10.88 -2.20
N ALA A 123 16.06 -9.85 -2.02
CA ALA A 123 15.63 -8.99 -3.12
C ALA A 123 16.82 -8.29 -3.81
N GLU A 124 17.83 -7.89 -3.04
CA GLU A 124 19.05 -7.31 -3.56
C GLU A 124 19.89 -8.35 -4.34
N ALA A 125 20.10 -9.53 -3.77
CA ALA A 125 20.90 -10.59 -4.39
C ALA A 125 20.28 -11.06 -5.72
N ASP A 126 18.96 -11.26 -5.72
CA ASP A 126 18.22 -11.75 -6.88
C ASP A 126 17.88 -10.63 -7.87
N LYS A 127 18.08 -9.34 -7.49
CA LYS A 127 17.66 -8.15 -8.26
C LYS A 127 16.15 -8.12 -8.54
N GLU A 128 15.35 -8.65 -7.60
CA GLU A 128 13.91 -8.84 -7.75
C GLU A 128 13.11 -8.03 -6.71
N PRO A 129 12.64 -6.80 -7.06
CA PRO A 129 11.82 -5.97 -6.18
C PRO A 129 10.49 -6.63 -5.78
N SER A 130 9.98 -7.53 -6.60
CA SER A 130 8.73 -8.28 -6.35
C SER A 130 8.76 -9.05 -5.03
N ILE A 131 9.93 -9.49 -4.58
CA ILE A 131 10.13 -10.14 -3.28
C ILE A 131 9.71 -9.21 -2.12
N ILE A 132 10.02 -7.91 -2.21
CA ILE A 132 9.61 -6.92 -1.19
C ILE A 132 8.12 -6.65 -1.28
N SER A 133 7.57 -6.57 -2.49
CA SER A 133 6.14 -6.36 -2.72
C SER A 133 5.30 -7.50 -2.14
N ASP A 134 5.69 -8.75 -2.38
CA ASP A 134 5.03 -9.93 -1.83
C ASP A 134 5.16 -9.99 -0.30
N TYR A 135 6.34 -9.64 0.23
CA TYR A 135 6.52 -9.56 1.68
C TYR A 135 5.61 -8.52 2.32
N ALA A 136 5.51 -7.31 1.75
CA ALA A 136 4.63 -6.27 2.26
C ALA A 136 3.16 -6.73 2.30
N LEU A 137 2.68 -7.38 1.23
CA LEU A 137 1.34 -7.99 1.21
C LEU A 137 1.17 -9.08 2.26
N SER A 138 2.20 -9.89 2.50
CA SER A 138 2.14 -10.98 3.47
C SER A 138 1.99 -10.52 4.91
N LEU A 139 2.32 -9.26 5.21
CA LEU A 139 2.13 -8.65 6.55
C LEU A 139 0.67 -8.21 6.79
N ILE A 140 -0.13 -8.08 5.71
CA ILE A 140 -1.52 -7.63 5.78
C ILE A 140 -2.47 -8.84 5.86
N HIS A 141 -2.06 -9.96 5.31
CA HIS A 141 -2.77 -11.24 5.29
C HIS A 141 -2.15 -12.21 6.29
#